data_7432b6418a38f73f285712971c25467f
#
_entry.id   7432b6418a38f73f285712971c25467f
#
_cell.length_a   1.000
_cell.length_b   1.000
_cell.length_c   1.000
_cell.angle_alpha   90.00
_cell.angle_beta   90.00
_cell.angle_gamma   90.00
#
_symmetry.space_group_name_H-M   'P 1'
#
loop_
_entity.id
_entity.type
_entity.pdbx_description
1 polymer ?
#
loop_
_entity_poly.entity_id
_entity_poly.type
_entity_poly.pdbx_seq_one_letter_code
_entity_poly.pdbx_strand_id
1 'polypeptide(L)' 'MYKLVKSPMTNEVNVVQLQVGNVLLSIPFDPANTDYQQYLAWLAEGNTPLPPEENG' A
#
# COMPACT_ATOMS: atom_id res chain seq x y z
N MET A 1 2.95 5.99 -7.18
CA MET A 1 3.68 4.78 -6.82
C MET A 1 3.19 4.26 -5.48
N TYR A 2 3.10 2.96 -5.34
CA TYR A 2 2.60 2.33 -4.12
C TYR A 2 3.75 2.07 -3.15
N LYS A 3 3.47 2.25 -1.86
CA LYS A 3 4.41 2.00 -0.79
C LYS A 3 3.71 1.25 0.34
N LEU A 4 4.32 0.17 0.79
CA LEU A 4 3.79 -0.58 1.92
C LEU A 4 3.93 0.21 3.21
N VAL A 5 2.94 0.07 4.10
CA VAL A 5 2.95 0.72 5.40
C VAL A 5 2.83 -0.35 6.47
N LYS A 6 3.75 -0.32 7.43
CA LYS A 6 3.79 -1.28 8.51
C LYS A 6 3.15 -0.67 9.76
N SER A 7 2.22 -1.41 10.35
CA SER A 7 1.59 -0.97 11.57
C SER A 7 2.58 -1.04 12.74
N PRO A 8 2.81 0.05 13.49
CA PRO A 8 3.73 0.01 14.63
C PRO A 8 3.20 -0.83 15.79
N MET A 9 1.90 -1.10 15.84
CA MET A 9 1.31 -1.87 16.94
C MET A 9 1.42 -3.37 16.74
N THR A 10 1.26 -3.83 15.49
CA THR A 10 1.24 -5.26 15.17
C THR A 10 2.47 -5.70 14.40
N ASN A 11 3.26 -4.77 13.91
CA ASN A 11 4.42 -5.04 13.06
C ASN A 11 4.03 -5.72 11.73
N GLU A 12 2.78 -5.57 11.32
CA GLU A 12 2.27 -6.16 10.09
C GLU A 12 1.97 -5.10 9.04
N VAL A 13 2.16 -5.47 7.78
CA VAL A 13 1.79 -4.61 6.66
C VAL A 13 0.34 -4.90 6.31
N ASN A 14 -0.55 -3.97 6.64
CA ASN A 14 -1.98 -4.12 6.36
C ASN A 14 -2.57 -2.91 5.63
N VAL A 15 -1.72 -2.00 5.20
CA VAL A 15 -2.12 -0.80 4.46
C VAL A 15 -1.05 -0.53 3.41
N VAL A 16 -1.47 -0.06 2.24
CA VAL A 16 -0.56 0.45 1.23
C VAL A 16 -0.90 1.91 0.96
N GLN A 17 0.13 2.72 0.75
CA GLN A 17 -0.04 4.14 0.41
C GLN A 17 0.18 4.35 -1.07
N LEU A 18 -0.66 5.20 -1.67
CA LEU A 18 -0.51 5.63 -3.05
C LEU A 18 -0.32 7.15 -3.05
N GLN A 19 0.79 7.59 -3.60
CA GLN A 19 1.03 9.02 -3.77
C GLN A 19 0.69 9.42 -5.19
N VAL A 20 -0.23 10.38 -5.32
CA VAL A 20 -0.65 10.94 -6.60
C VAL A 20 -0.50 12.45 -6.50
N GLY A 21 0.51 13.00 -7.16
CA GLY A 21 0.82 14.42 -7.04
C GLY A 21 1.11 14.80 -5.60
N ASN A 22 0.29 15.69 -5.04
CA ASN A 22 0.41 16.15 -3.66
C ASN A 22 -0.54 15.41 -2.71
N VAL A 23 -1.22 14.37 -3.20
CA VAL A 23 -2.20 13.63 -2.41
C VAL A 23 -1.61 12.29 -2.02
N LEU A 24 -1.74 11.94 -0.75
CA LEU A 24 -1.32 10.64 -0.22
C LEU A 24 -2.57 9.88 0.23
N LEU A 25 -2.82 8.76 -0.41
CA LEU A 25 -3.97 7.90 -0.10
C LEU A 25 -3.50 6.70 0.70
N SER A 26 -4.23 6.38 1.76
CA SER A 26 -4.01 5.16 2.54
C SER A 26 -5.07 4.14 2.14
N ILE A 27 -4.63 2.99 1.66
CA ILE A 27 -5.51 1.96 1.11
C ILE A 27 -5.43 0.73 2.00
N PRO A 28 -6.51 0.37 2.70
CA PRO A 28 -6.52 -0.85 3.51
C PRO A 28 -6.57 -2.09 2.62
N PHE A 29 -6.08 -3.20 3.14
CA PHE A 29 -6.14 -4.47 2.43
C PHE A 29 -7.54 -5.08 2.58
N ASP A 30 -8.50 -4.45 1.94
CA ASP A 30 -9.90 -4.87 1.98
C ASP A 30 -10.32 -5.28 0.56
N PRO A 31 -10.69 -6.55 0.33
CA PRO A 31 -11.07 -7.01 -1.01
C PRO A 31 -12.25 -6.24 -1.61
N ALA A 32 -13.08 -5.62 -0.78
CA ALA A 32 -14.21 -4.81 -1.23
C ALA A 32 -13.80 -3.39 -1.61
N ASN A 33 -12.57 -2.99 -1.35
CA ASN A 33 -12.08 -1.64 -1.63
C ASN A 33 -11.59 -1.55 -3.08
N THR A 34 -12.16 -0.63 -3.85
CA THR A 34 -11.81 -0.47 -5.27
C THR A 34 -10.33 -0.10 -5.44
N ASP A 35 -9.80 0.75 -4.58
CA ASP A 35 -8.40 1.16 -4.66
C ASP A 35 -7.47 -0.02 -4.41
N TYR A 36 -7.86 -0.91 -3.49
CA TYR A 36 -7.09 -2.11 -3.24
C TYR A 36 -7.11 -3.04 -4.47
N GLN A 37 -8.24 -3.15 -5.14
CA GLN A 37 -8.34 -3.95 -6.36
C GLN A 37 -7.41 -3.41 -7.45
N GLN A 38 -7.32 -2.10 -7.59
CA GLN A 38 -6.40 -1.47 -8.53
C GLN A 38 -4.95 -1.77 -8.17
N TYR A 39 -4.62 -1.76 -6.89
CA TYR A 39 -3.29 -2.12 -6.42
C TYR A 39 -2.95 -3.57 -6.79
N LEU A 40 -3.89 -4.49 -6.60
CA LEU A 40 -3.68 -5.89 -6.96
C LEU A 40 -3.45 -6.06 -8.47
N ALA A 41 -4.19 -5.33 -9.29
CA ALA A 41 -4.00 -5.35 -10.73
C ALA A 41 -2.61 -4.82 -11.11
N TRP A 42 -2.15 -3.80 -10.43
CA TRP A 42 -0.82 -3.24 -10.64
C TRP A 42 0.27 -4.26 -10.30
N LEU A 43 0.10 -5.00 -9.21
CA LEU A 43 1.03 -6.07 -8.85
C LEU A 43 1.05 -7.18 -9.92
N ALA A 44 -0.12 -7.51 -10.46
CA ALA A 44 -0.23 -8.55 -11.47
C ALA A 44 0.50 -8.20 -12.77
N GLU A 45 0.78 -6.93 -12.99
CA GLU A 45 1.57 -6.47 -14.13
C GLU A 45 3.08 -6.68 -13.94
N GLY A 46 3.49 -7.17 -12.78
CA GLY A 46 4.90 -7.42 -12.50
C GLY A 46 5.57 -6.29 -11.71
N ASN A 47 4.80 -5.37 -11.18
CA ASN A 47 5.34 -4.26 -10.40
C ASN A 47 5.59 -4.66 -8.95
N THR A 48 6.47 -3.92 -8.29
CA THR A 48 6.78 -4.15 -6.88
C THR A 48 6.62 -2.85 -6.10
N PRO A 49 5.85 -2.84 -5.00
CA PRO A 49 5.72 -1.64 -4.18
C PRO A 49 7.00 -1.37 -3.40
N LEU A 50 7.16 -0.13 -2.97
CA LEU A 50 8.26 0.23 -2.09
C LEU A 50 8.11 -0.47 -0.76
N PRO A 51 9.21 -0.90 -0.12
CA PRO A 51 9.13 -1.56 1.17
C PRO A 51 8.66 -0.61 2.26
N PRO A 52 8.09 -1.13 3.37
CA PRO A 52 7.71 -0.29 4.48
C PRO A 52 8.93 0.35 5.13
N GLU A 53 8.78 1.58 5.61
CA GLU A 53 9.83 2.21 6.37
C GLU A 53 9.89 1.60 7.75
N GLU A 54 11.07 1.15 8.12
CA GLU A 54 11.31 0.73 9.48
C GLU A 54 11.85 1.92 10.25
N ASN A 55 11.01 2.49 11.08
CA ASN A 55 11.47 3.44 12.05
C ASN A 55 12.01 2.64 13.22
N GLY A 56 13.30 2.43 13.16
CA GLY A 56 13.98 1.71 14.21
C GLY A 56 13.84 2.34 15.57
#